data_2e76f38ec2e0a7ee56a7dc471c038153
#
_entry.id   2e76f38ec2e0a7ee56a7dc471c038153
#
_cell.length_a   1.000
_cell.length_b   1.000
_cell.length_c   1.000
_cell.angle_alpha   90.00
_cell.angle_beta   90.00
_cell.angle_gamma   90.00
#
_symmetry.space_group_name_H-M   'P 1'
#
loop_
_entity.id
_entity.type
_entity.pdbx_description
1 polymer ?
#
loop_
_entity_poly.entity_id
_entity_poly.type
_entity_poly.pdbx_seq_one_letter_code
_entity_poly.pdbx_strand_id
1 'polypeptide(L)'
;MNHRTDIKYRKESLKKLLYVITQQEEAIIKALYDDFKKPAFEAVLTETNYVIGDLKETIKNIDSWAKPKKVWSSLLNFPSSDYIYSEPYGNVLILSPW
;
A
#
# COMPACT_ATOMS: atom_id res chain seq x y z
N MET A 1 -5.71 10.77 18.89
CA MET A 1 -5.05 10.15 17.71
C MET A 1 -5.50 10.83 16.45
N ASN A 2 -4.58 11.15 15.54
CA ASN A 2 -4.92 11.73 14.26
C ASN A 2 -5.70 10.71 13.43
N HIS A 3 -6.83 11.13 12.86
CA HIS A 3 -7.67 10.30 12.01
C HIS A 3 -6.88 9.62 10.88
N ARG A 4 -5.89 10.33 10.30
CA ARG A 4 -5.04 9.80 9.22
C ARG A 4 -4.14 8.64 9.63
N THR A 5 -3.87 8.46 10.92
CA THR A 5 -3.05 7.36 11.42
C THR A 5 -3.87 6.14 11.84
N ASP A 6 -5.19 6.25 11.85
CA ASP A 6 -6.09 5.14 12.14
C ASP A 6 -5.99 4.09 11.02
N ILE A 7 -5.75 2.83 11.42
CA ILE A 7 -5.63 1.71 10.47
C ILE A 7 -6.92 1.49 9.70
N LYS A 8 -8.07 1.63 10.35
CA LYS A 8 -9.37 1.51 9.69
C LYS A 8 -9.51 2.56 8.58
N TYR A 9 -9.15 3.80 8.85
CA TYR A 9 -9.18 4.87 7.87
C TYR A 9 -8.26 4.57 6.69
N ARG A 10 -7.03 4.15 6.98
CA ARG A 10 -6.05 3.81 5.93
C ARG A 10 -6.51 2.65 5.08
N LYS A 11 -7.06 1.62 5.71
CA LYS A 11 -7.60 0.46 5.00
C LYS A 11 -8.76 0.83 4.07
N GLU A 12 -9.67 1.67 4.54
CA GLU A 12 -10.78 2.15 3.71
C GLU A 12 -10.30 3.04 2.57
N SER A 13 -9.28 3.86 2.79
CA SER A 13 -8.67 4.67 1.73
C SER A 13 -8.05 3.80 0.65
N LEU A 14 -7.37 2.72 1.03
CA LEU A 14 -6.81 1.76 0.07
C LEU A 14 -7.91 1.05 -0.72
N LYS A 15 -9.00 0.69 -0.08
CA LYS A 15 -10.16 0.09 -0.77
C LYS A 15 -10.79 1.04 -1.77
N LYS A 16 -10.89 2.32 -1.43
CA LYS A 16 -11.38 3.34 -2.38
C LYS A 16 -10.45 3.49 -3.57
N LEU A 17 -9.14 3.51 -3.32
CA LEU A 17 -8.16 3.57 -4.40
C LEU A 17 -8.26 2.36 -5.32
N LEU A 18 -8.38 1.16 -4.76
CA LEU A 18 -8.57 -0.07 -5.53
C LEU A 18 -9.83 0.00 -6.39
N TYR A 19 -10.93 0.48 -5.82
CA TYR A 19 -12.19 0.65 -6.57
C TYR A 19 -12.02 1.61 -7.74
N VAL A 20 -11.41 2.78 -7.50
CA VAL A 20 -11.20 3.79 -8.54
C VAL A 20 -10.31 3.26 -9.66
N ILE A 21 -9.21 2.61 -9.33
CA ILE A 21 -8.30 2.04 -10.35
C ILE A 21 -9.02 0.98 -11.17
N THR A 22 -9.79 0.11 -10.53
CA THR A 22 -10.56 -0.94 -11.21
C THR A 22 -11.60 -0.34 -12.15
N GLN A 23 -12.31 0.70 -11.71
CA GLN A 23 -13.33 1.35 -12.52
C GLN A 23 -12.74 2.17 -13.67
N GLN A 24 -11.54 2.71 -13.51
CA GLN A 24 -10.89 3.59 -14.50
C GLN A 24 -9.79 2.87 -15.29
N GLU A 25 -9.75 1.55 -15.27
CA GLU A 25 -8.69 0.79 -15.93
C GLU A 25 -8.58 1.09 -17.42
N GLU A 26 -9.73 1.17 -18.12
CA GLU A 26 -9.73 1.48 -19.54
C GLU A 26 -9.18 2.89 -19.83
N ALA A 27 -9.52 3.85 -18.98
CA ALA A 27 -9.02 5.22 -19.13
C ALA A 27 -7.51 5.29 -18.87
N ILE A 28 -7.00 4.52 -17.92
CA ILE A 28 -5.56 4.42 -17.63
C ILE A 28 -4.82 3.81 -18.82
N ILE A 29 -5.33 2.72 -19.36
CA ILE A 29 -4.75 2.05 -20.53
C ILE A 29 -4.71 3.01 -21.73
N LYS A 30 -5.79 3.74 -21.96
CA LYS A 30 -5.85 4.74 -23.02
C LYS A 30 -4.81 5.85 -22.81
N ALA A 31 -4.70 6.36 -21.59
CA ALA A 31 -3.73 7.42 -21.28
C ALA A 31 -2.30 6.96 -21.51
N LEU A 32 -1.95 5.73 -21.14
CA LEU A 32 -0.62 5.17 -21.40
C LEU A 32 -0.35 5.02 -22.89
N TYR A 33 -1.33 4.59 -23.65
CA TYR A 33 -1.21 4.49 -25.11
C TYR A 33 -1.02 5.88 -25.75
N ASP A 34 -1.82 6.85 -25.35
CA ASP A 34 -1.76 8.21 -25.90
C ASP A 34 -0.43 8.89 -25.57
N ASP A 35 0.14 8.61 -24.39
CA ASP A 35 1.39 9.25 -23.93
C ASP A 35 2.63 8.67 -24.63
N PHE A 36 2.79 7.34 -24.66
CA PHE A 36 4.00 6.73 -25.23
C PHE A 36 3.73 5.43 -26.00
N LYS A 37 2.50 5.22 -26.44
CA LYS A 37 2.09 4.09 -27.27
C LYS A 37 2.26 2.71 -26.60
N LYS A 38 2.13 2.67 -25.28
CA LYS A 38 2.20 1.39 -24.58
C LYS A 38 1.00 0.50 -24.96
N PRO A 39 1.23 -0.73 -25.48
CA PRO A 39 0.14 -1.61 -25.85
C PRO A 39 -0.74 -1.97 -24.65
N ALA A 40 -2.04 -2.17 -24.88
CA ALA A 40 -3.00 -2.51 -23.82
C ALA A 40 -2.56 -3.74 -23.02
N PHE A 41 -2.04 -4.77 -23.70
CA PHE A 41 -1.56 -5.99 -23.06
C PHE A 41 -0.45 -5.71 -22.06
N GLU A 42 0.55 -4.91 -22.44
CA GLU A 42 1.63 -4.53 -21.53
C GLU A 42 1.14 -3.63 -20.40
N ALA A 43 0.24 -2.69 -20.70
CA ALA A 43 -0.33 -1.80 -19.67
C ALA A 43 -1.05 -2.62 -18.59
N VAL A 44 -1.83 -3.62 -18.98
CA VAL A 44 -2.52 -4.49 -18.03
C VAL A 44 -1.51 -5.29 -17.21
N LEU A 45 -0.50 -5.90 -17.84
CA LEU A 45 0.47 -6.73 -17.13
C LEU A 45 1.39 -5.95 -16.20
N THR A 46 1.91 -4.82 -16.65
CA THR A 46 2.98 -4.12 -15.94
C THR A 46 2.50 -2.96 -15.08
N GLU A 47 1.31 -2.43 -15.33
CA GLU A 47 0.79 -1.29 -14.61
C GLU A 47 -0.45 -1.64 -13.78
N THR A 48 -1.59 -1.89 -14.43
CA THR A 48 -2.85 -2.03 -13.70
C THR A 48 -2.93 -3.30 -12.86
N ASN A 49 -2.61 -4.46 -13.41
CA ASN A 49 -2.67 -5.72 -12.65
C ASN A 49 -1.66 -5.74 -11.51
N TYR A 50 -0.48 -5.21 -11.72
CA TYR A 50 0.54 -5.14 -10.69
C TYR A 50 0.07 -4.30 -9.50
N VAL A 51 -0.45 -3.11 -9.78
CA VAL A 51 -0.93 -2.19 -8.75
C VAL A 51 -2.16 -2.77 -8.03
N ILE A 52 -3.10 -3.35 -8.76
CA ILE A 52 -4.29 -3.98 -8.19
C ILE A 52 -3.90 -5.13 -7.27
N GLY A 53 -2.98 -5.99 -7.70
CA GLY A 53 -2.48 -7.08 -6.88
C GLY A 53 -1.81 -6.62 -5.60
N ASP A 54 -0.96 -5.60 -5.71
CA ASP A 54 -0.28 -5.01 -4.56
C ASP A 54 -1.25 -4.36 -3.58
N LEU A 55 -2.26 -3.66 -4.08
CA LEU A 55 -3.30 -3.07 -3.24
C LEU A 55 -4.09 -4.14 -2.50
N LYS A 56 -4.49 -5.20 -3.17
CA LYS A 56 -5.22 -6.32 -2.53
C LYS A 56 -4.40 -6.97 -1.43
N GLU A 57 -3.12 -7.19 -1.67
CA GLU A 57 -2.21 -7.76 -0.68
C GLU A 57 -2.02 -6.82 0.52
N THR A 58 -1.85 -5.54 0.26
CA THR A 58 -1.70 -4.54 1.32
C THR A 58 -2.96 -4.45 2.18
N ILE A 59 -4.13 -4.40 1.56
CA ILE A 59 -5.41 -4.37 2.29
C ILE A 59 -5.56 -5.60 3.17
N LYS A 60 -5.17 -6.76 2.68
CA LYS A 60 -5.24 -8.03 3.42
C LYS A 60 -4.32 -8.02 4.64
N ASN A 61 -3.14 -7.42 4.52
CA ASN A 61 -2.08 -7.55 5.52
C ASN A 61 -1.88 -6.31 6.41
N ILE A 62 -2.53 -5.19 6.10
CA ILE A 62 -2.25 -3.92 6.79
C ILE A 62 -2.47 -4.01 8.31
N ASP A 63 -3.50 -4.72 8.74
CA ASP A 63 -3.77 -4.89 10.17
C ASP A 63 -2.61 -5.60 10.87
N SER A 64 -2.11 -6.65 10.24
CA SER A 64 -0.96 -7.43 10.75
C SER A 64 0.32 -6.61 10.73
N TRP A 65 0.58 -5.90 9.63
CA TRP A 65 1.80 -5.11 9.46
C TRP A 65 1.88 -3.94 10.44
N ALA A 66 0.74 -3.38 10.83
CA ALA A 66 0.68 -2.25 11.74
C ALA A 66 0.74 -2.64 13.21
N LYS A 67 0.61 -3.93 13.53
CA LYS A 67 0.69 -4.40 14.92
C LYS A 67 2.11 -4.32 15.45
N PRO A 68 2.28 -3.95 16.73
CA PRO A 68 3.58 -4.05 17.39
C PRO A 68 4.10 -5.49 17.35
N LYS A 69 5.38 -5.66 17.08
CA LYS A 69 6.04 -6.97 17.07
C LYS A 69 6.84 -7.15 18.36
N LYS A 70 6.54 -8.22 19.10
CA LYS A 70 7.32 -8.57 20.26
C LYS A 70 8.68 -9.14 19.82
N VAL A 71 9.75 -8.64 20.44
CA VAL A 71 11.10 -9.13 20.20
C VAL A 71 11.70 -9.66 21.50
N TRP A 72 12.75 -10.50 21.37
CA TRP A 72 13.42 -11.05 22.55
C TRP A 72 14.16 -9.94 23.29
N SER A 73 13.90 -9.86 24.61
CA SER A 73 14.63 -8.96 25.48
C SER A 73 16.02 -9.49 25.79
N SER A 74 16.97 -8.57 26.01
CA SER A 74 18.27 -8.93 26.55
C SER A 74 18.11 -9.59 27.94
N LEU A 75 18.97 -10.55 28.24
CA LEU A 75 19.01 -11.17 29.58
C LEU A 75 19.21 -10.13 30.69
N LEU A 76 19.91 -9.04 30.40
CA LEU A 76 20.11 -7.94 31.35
C LEU A 76 18.82 -7.19 31.66
N ASN A 77 17.85 -7.22 30.74
CA ASN A 77 16.57 -6.54 30.90
C ASN A 77 15.41 -7.49 31.27
N PHE A 78 15.71 -8.75 31.49
CA PHE A 78 14.69 -9.69 31.91
C PHE A 78 14.15 -9.35 33.31
N PRO A 79 12.83 -9.38 33.56
CA PRO A 79 11.74 -9.89 32.71
C PRO A 79 10.99 -8.84 31.90
N SER A 80 11.67 -7.96 31.18
CA SER A 80 11.02 -6.96 30.35
C SER A 80 10.56 -7.56 29.01
N SER A 81 9.61 -6.88 28.37
CA SER A 81 9.14 -7.22 27.01
C SER A 81 9.44 -6.05 26.07
N ASP A 82 10.09 -6.36 24.97
CA ASP A 82 10.44 -5.37 23.96
C ASP A 82 9.55 -5.55 22.73
N TYR A 83 9.17 -4.44 22.09
CA TYR A 83 8.31 -4.43 20.92
C TYR A 83 8.89 -3.53 19.84
N ILE A 84 8.63 -3.91 18.58
CA ILE A 84 8.88 -3.05 17.43
C ILE A 84 7.55 -2.44 17.02
N TYR A 85 7.49 -1.11 16.96
CA TYR A 85 6.33 -0.35 16.51
C TYR A 85 6.62 0.25 15.15
N SER A 86 5.67 0.08 14.22
CA SER A 86 5.71 0.72 12.92
C SER A 86 4.88 2.00 12.96
N GLU A 87 5.50 3.14 12.65
CA GLU A 87 4.82 4.43 12.63
C GLU A 87 4.86 5.03 11.23
N PRO A 88 3.79 5.69 10.77
CA PRO A 88 3.80 6.32 9.45
C PRO A 88 4.67 7.57 9.42
N TYR A 89 5.31 7.81 8.27
CA TYR A 89 6.03 9.05 8.02
C TYR A 89 5.10 10.26 7.82
N GLY A 90 3.80 10.03 7.63
CA GLY A 90 2.85 11.06 7.26
C GLY A 90 2.61 11.06 5.76
N ASN A 91 2.53 12.24 5.18
CA ASN A 91 2.34 12.36 3.73
C ASN A 91 3.67 12.19 3.01
N VAL A 92 3.70 11.34 2.01
CA VAL A 92 4.90 11.03 1.22
C VAL A 92 4.59 11.26 -0.25
N LEU A 93 5.49 11.94 -0.96
CA LEU A 93 5.40 12.12 -2.40
C LEU A 93 6.36 11.16 -3.08
N ILE A 94 5.84 10.40 -4.04
CA ILE A 94 6.64 9.48 -4.85
C ILE A 94 6.61 9.95 -6.29
N LEU A 95 7.80 10.17 -6.87
CA LEU A 95 7.98 10.50 -8.27
C LEU A 95 8.69 9.34 -8.94
N SER A 96 7.98 8.65 -9.81
CA SER A 96 8.47 7.44 -10.46
C SER A 96 8.25 7.49 -11.96
N PRO A 97 9.22 7.05 -12.79
CA PRO A 97 8.98 6.87 -14.22
C PRO A 97 8.06 5.65 -14.46
N TRP A 98 7.44 5.64 -15.63
CA TRP A 98 6.66 4.48 -16.07
C TRP A 98 7.41 3.60 -17.06
#